data_eaf44ba8fdd68441ffaa1dcb167c185e
#
_entry.id   eaf44ba8fdd68441ffaa1dcb167c185e
#
_cell.length_a   1.000
_cell.length_b   1.000
_cell.length_c   1.000
_cell.angle_alpha   90.00
_cell.angle_beta   90.00
_cell.angle_gamma   90.00
#
_symmetry.space_group_name_H-M   'P 1'
#
loop_
_entity.id
_entity.type
_entity.pdbx_description
1 polymer ?
#
loop_
_entity_poly.entity_id
_entity_poly.type
_entity_poly.pdbx_seq_one_letter_code
_entity_poly.pdbx_strand_id
1 'polypeptide(L)'
;YLSDNGPNGHRWNDGMKGIKGSTDEGGTRSPMIISWKGNMPEGKKVKEIASGIDLLPTLIDLTGIKVKPKKNLDGINLQQLIYKEDKDWPDRYIYNYWRGRLSLRSQNFRLDNKNNLYNMNEDPNQLQNVSSRYNETFERMRKAKTKWENELLTNIKPKAKRAFVIGHPKLKNTQIPARDAKANGLIKRSNYYPNCSYMTNWVNIEDTITWDAEVAEDGKFEVVIYYTCAMDAVGSEIELSFSDSSISKIITEFYDPKEHGDEND
;
A
#
# COMPACT_ATOMS: atom_id res chain seq x y z
N TYR A 1 -0.30 -15.73 7.24
CA TYR A 1 0.84 -14.99 6.64
C TYR A 1 0.53 -14.64 5.20
N LEU A 2 0.79 -13.40 4.83
CA LEU A 2 0.64 -12.87 3.48
C LEU A 2 1.68 -11.75 3.32
N SER A 3 2.37 -11.70 2.19
CA SER A 3 3.11 -10.50 1.78
C SER A 3 2.20 -9.58 0.98
N ASP A 4 2.40 -8.27 1.09
CA ASP A 4 1.59 -7.25 0.41
C ASP A 4 1.90 -7.14 -1.09
N ASN A 5 3.08 -7.58 -1.51
CA ASN A 5 3.56 -7.55 -2.90
C ASN A 5 4.59 -8.67 -3.15
N GLY A 6 5.02 -8.79 -4.39
CA GLY A 6 6.13 -9.63 -4.78
C GLY A 6 7.48 -9.12 -4.24
N PRO A 7 8.57 -9.87 -4.44
CA PRO A 7 9.88 -9.55 -3.90
C PRO A 7 10.46 -8.24 -4.46
N ASN A 8 11.31 -7.59 -3.67
CA ASN A 8 11.98 -6.35 -4.05
C ASN A 8 13.05 -6.53 -5.14
N GLY A 9 13.52 -7.74 -5.35
CA GLY A 9 14.51 -8.08 -6.38
C GLY A 9 14.19 -9.38 -7.11
N HIS A 10 14.94 -9.65 -8.19
CA HIS A 10 14.70 -10.83 -9.03
C HIS A 10 15.21 -12.15 -8.44
N ARG A 11 15.95 -12.11 -7.33
CA ARG A 11 16.65 -13.28 -6.77
C ARG A 11 15.71 -14.46 -6.46
N TRP A 12 14.49 -14.18 -6.01
CA TRP A 12 13.56 -15.19 -5.49
C TRP A 12 12.18 -15.13 -6.15
N ASN A 13 12.08 -14.63 -7.37
CA ASN A 13 10.80 -14.50 -8.07
C ASN A 13 10.56 -15.58 -9.13
N ASP A 14 11.38 -16.62 -9.14
CA ASP A 14 11.26 -17.77 -10.06
C ASP A 14 11.20 -17.36 -11.54
N GLY A 15 11.94 -16.31 -11.93
CA GLY A 15 11.95 -15.77 -13.28
C GLY A 15 10.68 -15.04 -13.70
N MET A 16 9.69 -14.88 -12.81
CA MET A 16 8.47 -14.14 -13.13
C MET A 16 8.78 -12.68 -13.49
N LYS A 17 8.09 -12.17 -14.49
CA LYS A 17 8.22 -10.79 -14.94
C LYS A 17 7.85 -9.81 -13.84
N GLY A 18 8.70 -8.80 -13.62
CA GLY A 18 8.50 -7.74 -12.65
C GLY A 18 8.92 -8.09 -11.23
N ILE A 19 8.93 -7.07 -10.40
CA ILE A 19 9.26 -7.10 -8.97
C ILE A 19 8.33 -6.14 -8.24
N LYS A 20 8.46 -5.92 -6.92
CA LYS A 20 7.77 -4.91 -6.13
C LYS A 20 7.58 -3.60 -6.92
N GLY A 21 6.37 -3.08 -6.95
CA GLY A 21 6.03 -1.87 -7.72
C GLY A 21 5.70 -2.10 -9.19
N SER A 22 5.71 -3.34 -9.68
CA SER A 22 5.13 -3.71 -10.97
C SER A 22 3.74 -4.34 -10.80
N THR A 23 2.93 -4.30 -11.85
CA THR A 23 1.63 -5.00 -11.88
C THR A 23 1.70 -6.32 -12.63
N ASP A 24 2.90 -6.78 -12.99
CA ASP A 24 3.16 -8.11 -13.55
C ASP A 24 3.17 -9.19 -12.46
N GLU A 25 3.26 -10.48 -12.83
CA GLU A 25 3.17 -11.61 -11.91
C GLU A 25 4.20 -11.51 -10.78
N GLY A 26 5.47 -11.24 -11.10
CA GLY A 26 6.55 -11.12 -10.10
C GLY A 26 6.40 -9.95 -9.14
N GLY A 27 5.62 -8.93 -9.48
CA GLY A 27 5.35 -7.79 -8.59
C GLY A 27 4.11 -7.97 -7.72
N THR A 28 3.19 -8.88 -8.10
CA THR A 28 1.89 -9.02 -7.45
C THR A 28 1.67 -10.38 -6.80
N ARG A 29 2.34 -11.42 -7.26
CA ARG A 29 2.25 -12.74 -6.66
C ARG A 29 3.03 -12.79 -5.37
N SER A 30 2.38 -13.22 -4.30
CA SER A 30 2.98 -13.43 -3.00
C SER A 30 2.45 -14.72 -2.37
N PRO A 31 3.21 -15.36 -1.47
CA PRO A 31 2.71 -16.50 -0.73
C PRO A 31 1.56 -16.07 0.19
N MET A 32 0.53 -16.90 0.29
CA MET A 32 -0.53 -16.78 1.29
C MET A 32 -0.63 -18.10 2.05
N ILE A 33 -0.46 -18.04 3.37
CA ILE A 33 -0.54 -19.21 4.24
C ILE A 33 -1.56 -18.90 5.33
N ILE A 34 -2.55 -19.77 5.46
CA ILE A 34 -3.57 -19.68 6.50
C ILE A 34 -3.43 -20.93 7.39
N SER A 35 -3.42 -20.74 8.69
CA SER A 35 -3.36 -21.83 9.67
C SER A 35 -4.33 -21.56 10.81
N TRP A 36 -5.15 -22.54 11.11
CA TRP A 36 -6.04 -22.53 12.26
C TRP A 36 -6.09 -23.93 12.84
N LYS A 37 -5.20 -24.19 13.78
CA LYS A 37 -5.01 -25.52 14.38
C LYS A 37 -6.32 -26.11 14.88
N GLY A 38 -6.59 -27.35 14.51
CA GLY A 38 -7.81 -28.08 14.87
C GLY A 38 -9.06 -27.70 14.07
N ASN A 39 -9.01 -26.65 13.24
CA ASN A 39 -10.15 -26.18 12.46
C ASN A 39 -9.91 -26.19 10.94
N MET A 40 -8.68 -26.30 10.48
CA MET A 40 -8.34 -26.34 9.07
C MET A 40 -7.54 -27.59 8.71
N PRO A 41 -7.70 -28.11 7.48
CA PRO A 41 -6.87 -29.20 6.98
C PRO A 41 -5.38 -28.83 6.98
N GLU A 42 -4.52 -29.74 7.41
CA GLU A 42 -3.09 -29.55 7.39
C GLU A 42 -2.50 -29.89 6.00
N GLY A 43 -1.47 -29.12 5.59
CA GLY A 43 -0.70 -29.39 4.38
C GLY A 43 -1.44 -29.20 3.04
N LYS A 44 -2.67 -28.69 3.05
CA LYS A 44 -3.44 -28.45 1.83
C LYS A 44 -2.81 -27.34 0.98
N LYS A 45 -2.65 -27.61 -0.33
CA LYS A 45 -2.18 -26.64 -1.32
C LYS A 45 -3.32 -26.28 -2.26
N VAL A 46 -3.64 -24.98 -2.35
CA VAL A 46 -4.67 -24.42 -3.24
C VAL A 46 -3.97 -23.80 -4.44
N LYS A 47 -4.43 -24.14 -5.65
CA LYS A 47 -3.87 -23.66 -6.93
C LYS A 47 -4.70 -22.56 -7.56
N GLU A 48 -5.92 -22.38 -7.12
CA GLU A 48 -6.84 -21.35 -7.57
C GLU A 48 -6.34 -19.97 -7.16
N ILE A 49 -6.54 -18.98 -8.04
CA ILE A 49 -6.11 -17.63 -7.77
C ILE A 49 -6.92 -17.03 -6.62
N ALA A 50 -6.22 -16.42 -5.68
CA ALA A 50 -6.79 -15.68 -4.55
C ALA A 50 -6.10 -14.32 -4.41
N SER A 51 -6.70 -13.41 -3.67
CA SER A 51 -6.17 -12.06 -3.45
C SER A 51 -6.44 -11.60 -2.01
N GLY A 52 -5.75 -10.58 -1.56
CA GLY A 52 -5.98 -9.98 -0.24
C GLY A 52 -7.42 -9.51 -0.01
N ILE A 53 -8.16 -9.14 -1.06
CA ILE A 53 -9.58 -8.77 -0.97
C ILE A 53 -10.48 -9.93 -0.53
N ASP A 54 -10.04 -11.17 -0.70
CA ASP A 54 -10.78 -12.38 -0.34
C ASP A 54 -10.68 -12.71 1.16
N LEU A 55 -9.73 -12.10 1.87
CA LEU A 55 -9.52 -12.39 3.28
C LEU A 55 -10.70 -11.97 4.14
N LEU A 56 -11.25 -10.77 3.93
CA LEU A 56 -12.35 -10.28 4.75
C LEU A 56 -13.60 -11.16 4.66
N PRO A 57 -14.17 -11.49 3.48
CA PRO A 57 -15.32 -12.38 3.38
C PRO A 57 -15.02 -13.78 3.92
N THR A 58 -13.80 -14.28 3.73
CA THR A 58 -13.37 -15.59 4.26
C THR A 58 -13.32 -15.59 5.78
N LEU A 59 -12.72 -14.58 6.41
CA LEU A 59 -12.61 -14.49 7.86
C LEU A 59 -13.96 -14.28 8.55
N ILE A 60 -14.85 -13.48 7.97
CA ILE A 60 -16.22 -13.30 8.48
C ILE A 60 -16.92 -14.66 8.56
N ASP A 61 -16.84 -15.46 7.52
CA ASP A 61 -17.50 -16.76 7.46
C ASP A 61 -16.84 -17.78 8.39
N LEU A 62 -15.53 -17.90 8.37
CA LEU A 62 -14.77 -18.82 9.22
C LEU A 62 -14.99 -18.58 10.73
N THR A 63 -15.14 -17.32 11.12
CA THR A 63 -15.32 -16.94 12.54
C THR A 63 -16.78 -16.90 12.98
N GLY A 64 -17.72 -16.98 12.04
CA GLY A 64 -19.17 -16.86 12.31
C GLY A 64 -19.58 -15.48 12.83
N ILE A 65 -18.74 -14.45 12.67
CA ILE A 65 -19.07 -13.09 13.13
C ILE A 65 -20.19 -12.51 12.27
N LYS A 66 -21.27 -12.08 12.93
CA LYS A 66 -22.43 -11.45 12.27
C LYS A 66 -22.13 -9.98 11.97
N VAL A 67 -21.37 -9.72 10.91
CA VAL A 67 -21.11 -8.37 10.39
C VAL A 67 -21.75 -8.22 9.02
N LYS A 68 -22.52 -7.14 8.84
CA LYS A 68 -23.00 -6.74 7.51
C LYS A 68 -22.09 -5.61 7.01
N PRO A 69 -21.24 -5.85 6.02
CA PRO A 69 -20.42 -4.81 5.43
C PRO A 69 -21.29 -3.66 4.89
N LYS A 70 -20.86 -2.42 5.10
CA LYS A 70 -21.58 -1.23 4.60
C LYS A 70 -21.58 -1.13 3.07
N LYS A 71 -20.60 -1.76 2.42
CA LYS A 71 -20.46 -1.85 0.95
C LYS A 71 -20.33 -3.30 0.56
N ASN A 72 -20.74 -3.62 -0.67
CA ASN A 72 -20.48 -4.94 -1.24
C ASN A 72 -18.97 -5.20 -1.27
N LEU A 73 -18.59 -6.43 -0.93
CA LEU A 73 -17.20 -6.87 -0.99
C LEU A 73 -16.90 -7.36 -2.41
N ASP A 74 -15.77 -6.93 -2.97
CA ASP A 74 -15.29 -7.41 -4.28
C ASP A 74 -14.60 -8.77 -4.17
N GLY A 75 -14.16 -9.14 -2.97
CA GLY A 75 -13.57 -10.44 -2.67
C GLY A 75 -14.60 -11.55 -2.54
N ILE A 76 -14.17 -12.78 -2.73
CA ILE A 76 -14.98 -13.99 -2.58
C ILE A 76 -14.48 -14.82 -1.40
N ASN A 77 -15.39 -15.58 -0.79
CA ASN A 77 -15.07 -16.46 0.33
C ASN A 77 -14.27 -17.68 -0.15
N LEU A 78 -13.10 -17.89 0.43
CA LEU A 78 -12.19 -18.99 0.11
C LEU A 78 -12.49 -20.29 0.88
N GLN A 79 -13.52 -20.34 1.72
CA GLN A 79 -13.81 -21.49 2.57
C GLN A 79 -13.96 -22.78 1.79
N GLN A 80 -14.59 -22.74 0.61
CA GLN A 80 -14.72 -23.91 -0.25
C GLN A 80 -13.36 -24.44 -0.69
N LEU A 81 -12.43 -23.58 -1.06
CA LEU A 81 -11.06 -23.98 -1.42
C LEU A 81 -10.28 -24.53 -0.23
N ILE A 82 -10.56 -24.06 0.99
CA ILE A 82 -9.89 -24.50 2.21
C ILE A 82 -10.35 -25.91 2.60
N TYR A 83 -11.66 -26.20 2.56
CA TYR A 83 -12.22 -27.43 3.11
C TYR A 83 -12.59 -28.48 2.05
N LYS A 84 -12.83 -28.07 0.82
CA LYS A 84 -13.25 -28.95 -0.27
C LYS A 84 -12.29 -28.83 -1.46
N GLU A 85 -12.26 -29.85 -2.31
CA GLU A 85 -11.74 -29.72 -3.67
C GLU A 85 -12.87 -29.18 -4.53
N ASP A 86 -12.80 -27.92 -4.91
CA ASP A 86 -13.86 -27.30 -5.70
C ASP A 86 -13.49 -27.37 -7.18
N LYS A 87 -14.18 -28.23 -7.93
CA LYS A 87 -14.04 -28.31 -9.38
C LYS A 87 -14.76 -27.17 -10.10
N ASP A 88 -15.66 -26.50 -9.42
CA ASP A 88 -16.53 -25.44 -9.96
C ASP A 88 -16.13 -24.03 -9.48
N TRP A 89 -14.83 -23.83 -9.15
CA TRP A 89 -14.36 -22.50 -8.75
C TRP A 89 -14.54 -21.49 -9.88
N PRO A 90 -15.20 -20.35 -9.64
CA PRO A 90 -15.56 -19.42 -10.69
C PRO A 90 -14.32 -18.79 -11.34
N ASP A 91 -14.33 -18.70 -12.67
CA ASP A 91 -13.35 -17.87 -13.38
C ASP A 91 -13.60 -16.40 -13.01
N ARG A 92 -12.57 -15.74 -12.54
CA ARG A 92 -12.67 -14.36 -12.04
C ARG A 92 -11.47 -13.54 -12.47
N TYR A 93 -11.60 -12.24 -12.36
CA TYR A 93 -10.50 -11.33 -12.58
C TYR A 93 -10.03 -10.70 -11.27
N ILE A 94 -8.72 -10.78 -11.01
CA ILE A 94 -8.03 -10.03 -9.97
C ILE A 94 -7.35 -8.84 -10.65
N TYR A 95 -7.71 -7.64 -10.23
CA TYR A 95 -7.19 -6.40 -10.77
C TYR A 95 -6.02 -5.91 -9.93
N ASN A 96 -4.91 -5.57 -10.57
CA ASN A 96 -3.73 -5.01 -9.92
C ASN A 96 -3.46 -3.62 -10.49
N TYR A 97 -3.59 -2.59 -9.67
CA TYR A 97 -3.36 -1.20 -10.06
C TYR A 97 -2.27 -0.55 -9.22
N TRP A 98 -1.29 0.04 -9.88
CA TRP A 98 -0.22 0.79 -9.24
C TRP A 98 0.30 1.92 -10.13
N ARG A 99 0.24 3.17 -9.64
CA ARG A 99 0.78 4.36 -10.33
C ARG A 99 0.40 4.45 -11.82
N GLY A 100 -0.88 4.33 -12.14
CA GLY A 100 -1.39 4.42 -13.51
C GLY A 100 -1.24 3.14 -14.34
N ARG A 101 -0.70 2.06 -13.78
CA ARG A 101 -0.59 0.76 -14.45
C ARG A 101 -1.65 -0.17 -13.92
N LEU A 102 -2.44 -0.74 -14.82
CA LEU A 102 -3.48 -1.72 -14.50
C LEU A 102 -3.22 -3.02 -15.24
N SER A 103 -3.24 -4.12 -14.55
CA SER A 103 -3.24 -5.48 -15.11
C SER A 103 -4.38 -6.31 -14.54
N LEU A 104 -4.76 -7.38 -15.24
CA LEU A 104 -5.76 -8.35 -14.84
C LEU A 104 -5.16 -9.75 -14.79
N ARG A 105 -5.55 -10.53 -13.80
CA ARG A 105 -5.23 -11.95 -13.67
C ARG A 105 -6.51 -12.76 -13.61
N SER A 106 -6.72 -13.68 -14.58
CA SER A 106 -7.67 -14.80 -14.46
C SER A 106 -6.94 -16.07 -14.03
N GLN A 107 -7.63 -17.19 -13.89
CA GLN A 107 -6.97 -18.45 -13.50
C GLN A 107 -5.83 -18.81 -14.47
N ASN A 108 -6.04 -18.68 -15.76
CA ASN A 108 -5.10 -19.16 -16.78
C ASN A 108 -4.38 -18.04 -17.53
N PHE A 109 -4.86 -16.80 -17.48
CA PHE A 109 -4.32 -15.70 -18.28
C PHE A 109 -4.02 -14.47 -17.45
N ARG A 110 -3.03 -13.71 -17.92
CA ARG A 110 -2.77 -12.34 -17.44
C ARG A 110 -2.78 -11.37 -18.63
N LEU A 111 -3.51 -10.28 -18.46
CA LEU A 111 -3.43 -9.11 -19.34
C LEU A 111 -2.62 -8.03 -18.63
N ASP A 112 -1.47 -7.65 -19.21
CA ASP A 112 -0.60 -6.65 -18.60
C ASP A 112 -1.11 -5.20 -18.82
N ASN A 113 -0.38 -4.23 -18.27
CA ASN A 113 -0.73 -2.82 -18.42
C ASN A 113 -0.60 -2.28 -19.86
N LYS A 114 0.15 -2.97 -20.72
CA LYS A 114 0.34 -2.67 -22.15
C LYS A 114 -0.61 -3.43 -23.06
N ASN A 115 -1.56 -4.16 -22.49
CA ASN A 115 -2.49 -5.05 -23.19
C ASN A 115 -1.83 -6.22 -23.92
N ASN A 116 -0.72 -6.74 -23.40
CA ASN A 116 -0.21 -8.04 -23.83
C ASN A 116 -0.88 -9.13 -23.02
N LEU A 117 -1.32 -10.20 -23.67
CA LEU A 117 -1.93 -11.36 -23.05
C LEU A 117 -0.90 -12.49 -22.90
N TYR A 118 -0.86 -13.10 -21.73
CA TYR A 118 0.04 -14.22 -21.41
C TYR A 118 -0.75 -15.41 -20.90
N ASN A 119 -0.39 -16.62 -21.36
CA ASN A 119 -0.93 -17.87 -20.82
C ASN A 119 -0.07 -18.28 -19.60
N MET A 120 -0.59 -18.11 -18.43
CA MET A 120 0.15 -18.31 -17.17
C MET A 120 0.42 -19.77 -16.83
N ASN A 121 -0.19 -20.72 -17.53
CA ASN A 121 0.10 -22.15 -17.39
C ASN A 121 1.32 -22.56 -18.24
N GLU A 122 1.47 -21.97 -19.42
CA GLU A 122 2.55 -22.27 -20.37
C GLU A 122 3.74 -21.31 -20.19
N ASP A 123 3.46 -20.06 -19.82
CA ASP A 123 4.42 -18.97 -19.73
C ASP A 123 4.25 -18.14 -18.45
N PRO A 124 4.54 -18.72 -17.28
CA PRO A 124 4.46 -18.00 -15.99
C PRO A 124 5.40 -16.79 -15.91
N ASN A 125 6.41 -16.74 -16.79
CA ASN A 125 7.40 -15.66 -16.84
C ASN A 125 6.99 -14.52 -17.77
N GLN A 126 5.85 -14.61 -18.45
CA GLN A 126 5.30 -13.57 -19.32
C GLN A 126 6.28 -13.15 -20.44
N LEU A 127 6.82 -14.11 -21.17
CA LEU A 127 7.79 -13.88 -22.25
C LEU A 127 7.11 -13.74 -23.61
N GLN A 128 5.95 -14.41 -23.82
CA GLN A 128 5.29 -14.46 -25.11
C GLN A 128 3.89 -13.87 -25.06
N ASN A 129 3.67 -12.82 -25.83
CA ASN A 129 2.34 -12.28 -26.03
C ASN A 129 1.52 -13.22 -26.92
N VAL A 130 0.42 -13.77 -26.38
CA VAL A 130 -0.46 -14.71 -27.07
C VAL A 130 -1.82 -14.12 -27.44
N SER A 131 -1.96 -12.80 -27.48
CA SER A 131 -3.23 -12.09 -27.75
C SER A 131 -3.85 -12.51 -29.08
N SER A 132 -3.05 -12.70 -30.13
CA SER A 132 -3.53 -13.15 -31.44
C SER A 132 -4.00 -14.61 -31.42
N ARG A 133 -3.34 -15.49 -30.64
CA ARG A 133 -3.70 -16.91 -30.50
C ARG A 133 -5.00 -17.10 -29.70
N TYR A 134 -5.23 -16.24 -28.71
CA TYR A 134 -6.39 -16.30 -27.80
C TYR A 134 -7.22 -15.01 -27.89
N ASN A 135 -7.59 -14.60 -29.11
CA ASN A 135 -8.22 -13.31 -29.40
C ASN A 135 -9.53 -13.09 -28.62
N GLU A 136 -10.37 -14.11 -28.47
CA GLU A 136 -11.62 -14.02 -27.71
C GLU A 136 -11.35 -13.69 -26.22
N THR A 137 -10.41 -14.41 -25.61
CA THR A 137 -10.01 -14.17 -24.21
C THR A 137 -9.38 -12.78 -24.06
N PHE A 138 -8.53 -12.38 -25.01
CA PHE A 138 -7.93 -11.06 -25.03
C PHE A 138 -9.00 -9.95 -25.03
N GLU A 139 -9.96 -10.02 -25.95
CA GLU A 139 -11.02 -9.02 -26.06
C GLU A 139 -11.92 -8.98 -24.83
N ARG A 140 -12.25 -10.14 -24.24
CA ARG A 140 -13.01 -10.24 -23.00
C ARG A 140 -12.26 -9.58 -21.84
N MET A 141 -10.98 -9.87 -21.67
CA MET A 141 -10.16 -9.27 -20.61
C MET A 141 -9.94 -7.77 -20.82
N ARG A 142 -9.72 -7.35 -22.06
CA ARG A 142 -9.58 -5.92 -22.42
C ARG A 142 -10.85 -5.13 -22.09
N LYS A 143 -12.02 -5.65 -22.44
CA LYS A 143 -13.31 -5.05 -22.08
C LYS A 143 -13.49 -4.94 -20.56
N ALA A 144 -13.14 -5.99 -19.82
CA ALA A 144 -13.20 -5.99 -18.36
C ALA A 144 -12.24 -4.94 -17.75
N LYS A 145 -11.02 -4.81 -18.28
CA LYS A 145 -10.05 -3.80 -17.88
C LYS A 145 -10.59 -2.39 -18.08
N THR A 146 -11.08 -2.07 -19.27
CA THR A 146 -11.64 -0.76 -19.59
C THR A 146 -12.87 -0.42 -18.73
N LYS A 147 -13.74 -1.41 -18.48
CA LYS A 147 -14.89 -1.23 -17.59
C LYS A 147 -14.44 -0.84 -16.18
N TRP A 148 -13.48 -1.57 -15.61
CA TRP A 148 -12.94 -1.30 -14.29
C TRP A 148 -12.26 0.09 -14.20
N GLU A 149 -11.50 0.48 -15.22
CA GLU A 149 -10.88 1.80 -15.33
C GLU A 149 -11.93 2.91 -15.29
N ASN A 150 -12.98 2.78 -16.09
CA ASN A 150 -14.05 3.78 -16.15
C ASN A 150 -14.86 3.87 -14.85
N GLU A 151 -15.11 2.77 -14.18
CA GLU A 151 -15.89 2.74 -12.94
C GLU A 151 -15.14 3.27 -11.73
N LEU A 152 -13.85 2.98 -11.63
CA LEU A 152 -13.09 3.25 -10.41
C LEU A 152 -12.07 4.37 -10.55
N LEU A 153 -11.36 4.47 -11.69
CA LEU A 153 -10.25 5.43 -11.83
C LEU A 153 -10.71 6.83 -12.24
N THR A 154 -11.84 6.99 -12.90
CA THR A 154 -12.38 8.29 -13.30
C THR A 154 -12.62 9.23 -12.11
N ASN A 155 -12.93 8.67 -10.96
CA ASN A 155 -13.18 9.41 -9.73
C ASN A 155 -11.92 9.60 -8.86
N ILE A 156 -10.81 8.97 -9.21
CA ILE A 156 -9.54 9.16 -8.52
C ILE A 156 -8.87 10.40 -9.11
N LYS A 157 -8.90 11.50 -8.36
CA LYS A 157 -8.09 12.67 -8.72
C LYS A 157 -6.62 12.35 -8.44
N PRO A 158 -5.77 12.17 -9.47
CA PRO A 158 -4.33 12.00 -9.24
C PRO A 158 -3.82 13.28 -8.56
N LYS A 159 -3.11 13.15 -7.45
CA LYS A 159 -2.54 14.30 -6.70
C LYS A 159 -3.56 15.18 -5.95
N ALA A 160 -4.72 14.67 -5.55
CA ALA A 160 -5.49 15.36 -4.54
C ALA A 160 -4.64 15.43 -3.26
N LYS A 161 -3.98 16.56 -3.03
CA LYS A 161 -3.35 16.85 -1.74
C LYS A 161 -4.48 16.88 -0.72
N ARG A 162 -4.44 15.96 0.22
CA ARG A 162 -5.37 15.96 1.35
C ARG A 162 -4.67 16.65 2.51
N ALA A 163 -5.27 17.69 3.03
CA ALA A 163 -4.84 18.29 4.26
C ALA A 163 -4.97 17.29 5.42
N PHE A 164 -4.09 17.37 6.41
CA PHE A 164 -4.25 16.64 7.66
C PHE A 164 -5.40 17.26 8.45
N VAL A 165 -6.35 16.44 8.87
CA VAL A 165 -7.48 16.92 9.67
C VAL A 165 -7.09 16.89 11.15
N ILE A 166 -7.01 18.08 11.76
CA ILE A 166 -6.71 18.31 13.18
C ILE A 166 -8.02 18.58 13.93
N GLY A 167 -8.13 18.09 15.17
CA GLY A 167 -9.33 18.34 15.99
C GLY A 167 -10.59 17.63 15.54
N HIS A 168 -10.47 16.47 14.91
CA HIS A 168 -11.65 15.69 14.54
C HIS A 168 -12.34 15.12 15.80
N PRO A 169 -13.67 15.33 16.02
CA PRO A 169 -14.35 15.02 17.29
C PRO A 169 -14.32 13.55 17.71
N LYS A 170 -14.09 12.65 16.76
CA LYS A 170 -13.97 11.20 17.01
C LYS A 170 -12.55 10.69 17.15
N LEU A 171 -11.54 11.54 16.98
CA LEU A 171 -10.13 11.16 17.02
C LEU A 171 -9.39 12.01 18.05
N LYS A 172 -8.97 11.37 19.14
CA LYS A 172 -8.25 12.06 20.22
C LYS A 172 -6.90 12.63 19.75
N ASN A 173 -6.21 11.94 18.85
CA ASN A 173 -4.89 12.31 18.36
C ASN A 173 -4.86 12.31 16.83
N THR A 174 -4.17 13.26 16.25
CA THR A 174 -3.81 13.27 14.83
C THR A 174 -2.30 13.12 14.71
N GLN A 175 -1.84 12.10 14.04
CA GLN A 175 -0.42 11.93 13.73
C GLN A 175 -0.12 12.59 12.39
N ILE A 176 0.91 13.46 12.38
CA ILE A 176 1.38 14.16 11.19
C ILE A 176 2.83 13.73 10.93
N PRO A 177 3.07 12.75 10.01
CA PRO A 177 4.40 12.21 9.77
C PRO A 177 5.34 13.22 9.12
N ALA A 178 6.61 13.25 9.56
CA ALA A 178 7.64 14.07 8.94
C ALA A 178 7.84 13.74 7.45
N ARG A 179 7.72 12.46 7.07
CA ARG A 179 7.85 12.01 5.67
C ARG A 179 6.86 12.66 4.70
N ASP A 180 5.72 13.13 5.19
CA ASP A 180 4.66 13.74 4.38
C ASP A 180 4.76 15.27 4.36
N ALA A 181 5.76 15.83 5.05
CA ALA A 181 6.04 17.25 5.07
C ALA A 181 6.67 17.74 3.76
N LYS A 182 6.54 19.05 3.57
CA LYS A 182 7.31 19.81 2.61
C LYS A 182 8.49 20.47 3.33
N ALA A 183 9.70 20.09 2.95
CA ALA A 183 10.93 20.71 3.42
C ALA A 183 11.25 21.94 2.57
N ASN A 184 11.66 23.03 3.21
CA ASN A 184 12.12 24.25 2.57
C ASN A 184 13.52 24.59 3.11
N GLY A 185 14.33 25.27 2.29
CA GLY A 185 15.72 25.59 2.60
C GLY A 185 16.67 24.41 2.41
N LEU A 186 17.56 24.18 3.36
CA LEU A 186 18.56 23.10 3.33
C LEU A 186 18.08 21.78 3.92
N ILE A 187 16.90 21.77 4.50
CA ILE A 187 16.30 20.56 5.08
C ILE A 187 16.12 19.49 3.99
N LYS A 188 16.47 18.25 4.31
CA LYS A 188 16.38 17.09 3.42
C LYS A 188 15.58 15.99 4.07
N ARG A 189 14.96 15.14 3.24
CA ARG A 189 14.47 13.85 3.72
C ARG A 189 15.65 12.88 3.83
N SER A 190 15.70 12.10 4.90
CA SER A 190 16.79 11.14 5.16
C SER A 190 16.93 10.07 4.09
N ASN A 191 15.83 9.71 3.40
CA ASN A 191 15.85 8.71 2.35
C ASN A 191 14.94 9.14 1.17
N TYR A 192 15.26 8.66 -0.03
CA TYR A 192 14.42 8.84 -1.23
C TYR A 192 13.03 8.21 -1.05
N TYR A 193 12.97 7.03 -0.43
CA TYR A 193 11.72 6.35 -0.12
C TYR A 193 11.11 6.92 1.16
N PRO A 194 9.78 7.22 1.18
CA PRO A 194 9.18 7.92 2.31
C PRO A 194 8.96 7.03 3.55
N ASN A 195 8.99 5.70 3.42
CA ASN A 195 8.79 4.80 4.55
C ASN A 195 9.91 5.00 5.57
N CYS A 196 9.60 5.07 6.84
CA CYS A 196 10.57 5.27 7.93
C CYS A 196 11.50 6.49 7.77
N SER A 197 11.25 7.39 6.79
CA SER A 197 12.08 8.57 6.60
C SER A 197 11.70 9.69 7.56
N TYR A 198 12.68 10.53 7.88
CA TYR A 198 12.60 11.72 8.71
C TYR A 198 13.21 12.92 8.00
N MET A 199 13.07 14.10 8.56
CA MET A 199 13.72 15.33 8.07
C MET A 199 15.05 15.51 8.79
N THR A 200 16.07 15.89 8.04
CA THR A 200 17.44 16.11 8.53
C THR A 200 18.04 17.38 7.92
N ASN A 201 19.23 17.74 8.37
CA ASN A 201 19.97 18.91 7.89
C ASN A 201 19.22 20.25 8.14
N TRP A 202 18.59 20.40 9.31
CA TRP A 202 17.96 21.64 9.73
C TRP A 202 19.02 22.53 10.40
N VAL A 203 19.71 23.34 9.59
CA VAL A 203 20.92 24.08 10.01
C VAL A 203 20.78 25.59 9.86
N ASN A 204 19.74 26.10 9.20
CA ASN A 204 19.48 27.52 9.05
C ASN A 204 18.20 27.96 9.77
N ILE A 205 18.22 29.15 10.31
CA ILE A 205 17.09 29.75 10.99
C ILE A 205 15.88 29.98 10.07
N GLU A 206 16.12 30.17 8.77
CA GLU A 206 15.06 30.38 7.76
C GLU A 206 14.48 29.07 7.22
N ASP A 207 15.05 27.92 7.59
CA ASP A 207 14.60 26.63 7.11
C ASP A 207 13.28 26.23 7.78
N THR A 208 12.33 25.71 7.00
CA THR A 208 11.02 25.33 7.52
C THR A 208 10.56 23.96 7.06
N ILE A 209 9.76 23.31 7.90
CA ILE A 209 9.03 22.08 7.60
C ILE A 209 7.54 22.40 7.67
N THR A 210 6.80 22.15 6.59
CA THR A 210 5.39 22.54 6.50
C THR A 210 4.50 21.37 6.10
N TRP A 211 3.25 21.40 6.58
CA TRP A 211 2.18 20.47 6.22
C TRP A 211 0.93 21.25 5.88
N ASP A 212 0.15 20.73 4.93
CA ASP A 212 -1.20 21.24 4.69
C ASP A 212 -2.13 20.63 5.75
N ALA A 213 -2.74 21.46 6.60
CA ALA A 213 -3.62 21.03 7.67
C ALA A 213 -4.96 21.80 7.64
N GLU A 214 -6.02 21.13 8.08
CA GLU A 214 -7.36 21.69 8.25
C GLU A 214 -7.83 21.40 9.67
N VAL A 215 -8.31 22.40 10.38
CA VAL A 215 -8.89 22.26 11.73
C VAL A 215 -10.38 21.97 11.59
N ALA A 216 -10.83 20.81 12.07
CA ALA A 216 -12.23 20.40 12.01
C ALA A 216 -13.10 21.06 13.10
N GLU A 217 -12.54 21.27 14.28
CA GLU A 217 -13.18 21.98 15.39
C GLU A 217 -12.15 22.86 16.10
N ASP A 218 -12.57 24.07 16.46
CA ASP A 218 -11.75 25.00 17.23
C ASP A 218 -11.45 24.45 18.62
N GLY A 219 -10.24 24.69 19.11
CA GLY A 219 -9.87 24.19 20.43
C GLY A 219 -8.43 24.48 20.80
N LYS A 220 -8.05 24.02 21.99
CA LYS A 220 -6.66 24.00 22.44
C LYS A 220 -6.08 22.63 22.15
N PHE A 221 -4.93 22.61 21.49
CA PHE A 221 -4.24 21.39 21.09
C PHE A 221 -2.90 21.30 21.82
N GLU A 222 -2.60 20.12 22.34
CA GLU A 222 -1.24 19.78 22.75
C GLU A 222 -0.49 19.28 21.51
N VAL A 223 0.70 19.84 21.28
CA VAL A 223 1.57 19.43 20.16
C VAL A 223 2.79 18.73 20.72
N VAL A 224 3.02 17.51 20.25
CA VAL A 224 4.19 16.71 20.61
C VAL A 224 5.03 16.51 19.36
N ILE A 225 6.29 16.96 19.42
CA ILE A 225 7.26 16.82 18.33
C ILE A 225 8.31 15.79 18.74
N TYR A 226 8.52 14.77 17.89
CA TYR A 226 9.58 13.78 18.07
C TYR A 226 10.77 14.17 17.21
N TYR A 227 11.92 14.40 17.86
CA TYR A 227 13.14 14.84 17.20
C TYR A 227 14.38 14.28 17.89
N THR A 228 15.51 14.32 17.21
CA THR A 228 16.84 14.17 17.79
C THR A 228 17.56 15.51 17.78
N CYS A 229 18.48 15.72 18.68
CA CYS A 229 19.24 16.97 18.81
C CYS A 229 20.70 16.68 19.17
N ALA A 230 21.61 17.07 18.30
CA ALA A 230 23.03 17.01 18.56
C ALA A 230 23.45 18.01 19.68
N MET A 231 24.57 17.76 20.31
CA MET A 231 25.02 18.55 21.48
C MET A 231 25.22 20.06 21.16
N ASP A 232 25.71 20.34 19.97
CA ASP A 232 25.97 21.71 19.48
C ASP A 232 24.69 22.45 19.06
N ALA A 233 23.55 21.73 18.95
CA ALA A 233 22.24 22.30 18.64
C ALA A 233 21.35 22.48 19.89
N VAL A 234 21.81 22.07 21.08
CA VAL A 234 21.11 22.36 22.33
C VAL A 234 21.10 23.87 22.58
N GLY A 235 19.94 24.41 22.94
CA GLY A 235 19.70 25.87 23.07
C GLY A 235 19.00 26.47 21.85
N SER A 236 18.85 25.71 20.76
CA SER A 236 18.07 26.16 19.61
C SER A 236 16.59 26.31 19.95
N GLU A 237 15.94 27.29 19.32
CA GLU A 237 14.50 27.54 19.47
C GLU A 237 13.75 27.00 18.28
N ILE A 238 12.69 26.23 18.54
CA ILE A 238 11.74 25.77 17.52
C ILE A 238 10.46 26.57 17.64
N GLU A 239 10.03 27.20 16.56
CA GLU A 239 8.73 27.86 16.46
C GLU A 239 7.76 26.94 15.67
N LEU A 240 6.57 26.77 16.22
CA LEU A 240 5.41 26.19 15.52
C LEU A 240 4.43 27.31 15.24
N SER A 241 4.13 27.53 13.97
CA SER A 241 3.12 28.49 13.54
C SER A 241 1.96 27.83 12.80
N PHE A 242 0.77 28.34 13.03
CA PHE A 242 -0.44 27.94 12.32
C PHE A 242 -1.37 29.14 12.18
N SER A 243 -1.67 29.55 10.93
CA SER A 243 -2.39 30.80 10.64
C SER A 243 -1.73 31.99 11.33
N ASP A 244 -2.45 32.69 12.20
CA ASP A 244 -1.99 33.89 12.90
C ASP A 244 -1.43 33.61 14.32
N SER A 245 -1.27 32.33 14.65
CA SER A 245 -0.79 31.90 15.97
C SER A 245 0.56 31.21 15.85
N SER A 246 1.45 31.53 16.81
CA SER A 246 2.72 30.82 16.95
C SER A 246 3.04 30.52 18.40
N ILE A 247 3.85 29.50 18.61
CA ILE A 247 4.40 29.11 19.90
C ILE A 247 5.83 28.64 19.70
N SER A 248 6.72 29.07 20.56
CA SER A 248 8.13 28.69 20.54
C SER A 248 8.51 27.87 21.76
N LYS A 249 9.52 27.02 21.59
CA LYS A 249 10.16 26.29 22.68
C LYS A 249 11.65 26.08 22.41
N ILE A 250 12.45 26.31 23.46
CA ILE A 250 13.89 26.05 23.43
C ILE A 250 14.14 24.55 23.66
N ILE A 251 15.02 23.96 22.87
CA ILE A 251 15.53 22.61 23.05
C ILE A 251 16.53 22.60 24.18
N THR A 252 16.25 21.86 25.25
CA THR A 252 17.08 21.87 26.47
C THR A 252 17.88 20.58 26.66
N GLU A 253 17.56 19.54 25.93
CA GLU A 253 18.15 18.22 26.13
C GLU A 253 18.84 17.70 24.86
N PHE A 254 20.04 17.16 25.05
CA PHE A 254 20.75 16.40 24.04
C PHE A 254 20.13 15.02 23.89
N TYR A 255 19.85 14.62 22.66
CA TYR A 255 19.48 13.26 22.31
C TYR A 255 19.83 12.98 20.85
N ASP A 256 20.95 12.33 20.63
CA ASP A 256 21.45 11.98 19.28
C ASP A 256 21.91 10.51 19.25
N PRO A 257 20.96 9.57 19.27
CA PRO A 257 21.26 8.15 19.24
C PRO A 257 21.90 7.76 17.91
N LYS A 258 22.78 6.77 17.96
CA LYS A 258 23.37 6.19 16.75
C LYS A 258 22.26 5.63 15.86
N GLU A 259 22.31 5.98 14.58
CA GLU A 259 21.44 5.38 13.56
C GLU A 259 21.80 3.90 13.40
N HIS A 260 20.78 3.04 13.37
CA HIS A 260 20.88 1.61 13.17
C HIS A 260 20.04 1.20 11.96
N GLY A 261 20.66 0.42 11.07
CA GLY A 261 20.03 -0.12 9.90
C GLY A 261 20.21 0.80 8.68
N ASP A 262 20.58 0.19 7.58
CA ASP A 262 20.43 0.79 6.26
C ASP A 262 19.03 0.40 5.81
N GLU A 263 18.09 1.29 6.01
CA GLU A 263 16.67 1.11 5.72
C GLU A 263 16.42 1.12 4.20
N ASN A 264 17.22 0.38 3.47
CA ASN A 264 16.98 0.11 2.06
C ASN A 264 15.86 -0.93 1.95
N ASP A 265 14.64 -0.47 1.94
CA ASP A 265 13.49 -1.25 1.51
C ASP A 265 13.50 -1.55 -0.01
#